data_4f02ddc8a6023fd89ca12a8d1c0d8d66
#
_entry.id   4f02ddc8a6023fd89ca12a8d1c0d8d66
#
_cell.length_a   1.000
_cell.length_b   1.000
_cell.length_c   1.000
_cell.angle_alpha   90.00
_cell.angle_beta   90.00
_cell.angle_gamma   90.00
#
_symmetry.space_group_name_H-M   'P 1'
#
loop_
_entity.id
_entity.type
_entity.pdbx_description
1 polymer ?
#
loop_
_entity_poly.entity_id
_entity_poly.type
_entity_poly.pdbx_seq_one_letter_code
_entity_poly.pdbx_strand_id
1 'polypeptide(L)'
;TNLMKYVDVCIGNEEDAELVLGFKPGATDVTSGELELAGYKSIFEQMVDKFNFEYCVSSLRVSHSASDNGWSACIYSRDTKEFYHSKEYSIHPIVDRVGGGDSFAGGVICGMVDGKNFKDALEFGVAASALKHTIPGDFNLVSRKEVETLAGGDASGRVQR
;
A
#
# COMPACT_ATOMS: atom_id res chain seq x y z
N THR A 1 13.37 -16.05 -6.81
CA THR A 1 12.10 -16.83 -6.91
C THR A 1 12.05 -18.04 -5.98
N ASN A 2 13.18 -18.72 -5.68
CA ASN A 2 13.18 -19.91 -4.81
C ASN A 2 12.75 -19.65 -3.37
N LEU A 3 12.92 -18.43 -2.87
CA LEU A 3 12.52 -18.04 -1.50
C LEU A 3 11.02 -17.70 -1.42
N MET A 4 10.38 -17.34 -2.53
CA MET A 4 8.99 -16.87 -2.54
C MET A 4 7.99 -17.93 -2.04
N LYS A 5 8.32 -19.22 -2.16
CA LYS A 5 7.48 -20.31 -1.63
C LYS A 5 7.36 -20.36 -0.09
N TYR A 6 8.17 -19.57 0.62
CA TYR A 6 8.16 -19.46 2.08
C TYR A 6 7.63 -18.11 2.56
N VAL A 7 7.07 -17.30 1.66
CA VAL A 7 6.55 -15.97 1.93
C VAL A 7 5.04 -16.05 1.99
N ASP A 8 4.45 -15.55 3.08
CA ASP A 8 3.01 -15.47 3.25
C ASP A 8 2.48 -14.12 2.74
N VAL A 9 3.21 -13.03 3.01
CA VAL A 9 2.83 -11.67 2.61
C VAL A 9 3.90 -11.07 1.71
N CYS A 10 3.52 -10.70 0.48
CA CYS A 10 4.39 -10.01 -0.46
C CYS A 10 4.00 -8.52 -0.49
N ILE A 11 4.92 -7.65 -0.05
CA ILE A 11 4.77 -6.20 -0.11
C ILE A 11 5.78 -5.65 -1.11
N GLY A 12 5.30 -4.94 -2.13
CA GLY A 12 6.14 -4.36 -3.16
C GLY A 12 5.32 -3.50 -4.12
N ASN A 13 5.99 -2.85 -5.05
CA ASN A 13 5.32 -2.06 -6.10
C ASN A 13 5.31 -2.83 -7.44
N GLU A 14 4.75 -2.19 -8.49
CA GLU A 14 4.67 -2.78 -9.83
C GLU A 14 6.05 -3.05 -10.45
N GLU A 15 7.04 -2.18 -10.18
CA GLU A 15 8.41 -2.37 -10.67
C GLU A 15 9.06 -3.59 -10.02
N ASP A 16 8.82 -3.82 -8.72
CA ASP A 16 9.29 -5.01 -8.01
C ASP A 16 8.66 -6.27 -8.60
N ALA A 17 7.36 -6.24 -8.88
CA ALA A 17 6.65 -7.37 -9.49
C ALA A 17 7.20 -7.68 -10.89
N GLU A 18 7.46 -6.67 -11.71
CA GLU A 18 7.99 -6.84 -13.06
C GLU A 18 9.46 -7.23 -13.04
N LEU A 19 10.32 -6.43 -12.42
CA LEU A 19 11.78 -6.58 -12.53
C LEU A 19 12.33 -7.75 -11.72
N VAL A 20 11.72 -8.06 -10.56
CA VAL A 20 12.21 -9.11 -9.66
C VAL A 20 11.49 -10.43 -9.89
N LEU A 21 10.18 -10.40 -10.10
CA LEU A 21 9.34 -11.60 -10.20
C LEU A 21 8.89 -11.93 -11.61
N GLY A 22 9.01 -10.99 -12.56
CA GLY A 22 8.71 -11.19 -13.98
C GLY A 22 7.23 -11.14 -14.34
N PHE A 23 6.39 -10.52 -13.49
CA PHE A 23 4.97 -10.32 -13.76
C PHE A 23 4.74 -8.98 -14.45
N LYS A 24 3.97 -9.00 -15.55
CA LYS A 24 3.56 -7.79 -16.26
C LYS A 24 2.05 -7.65 -16.23
N PRO A 25 1.53 -6.41 -16.15
CA PRO A 25 0.11 -6.19 -16.37
C PRO A 25 -0.25 -6.74 -17.75
N GLY A 26 -1.40 -7.41 -17.84
CA GLY A 26 -1.93 -7.81 -19.14
C GLY A 26 -2.06 -6.58 -20.04
N ALA A 27 -1.83 -6.74 -21.34
CA ALA A 27 -1.92 -5.64 -22.32
C ALA A 27 -3.35 -5.08 -22.33
N THR A 28 -3.58 -4.04 -21.54
CA THR A 28 -4.76 -3.19 -21.60
C THR A 28 -4.27 -1.80 -21.94
N ASP A 29 -4.73 -1.28 -23.08
CA ASP A 29 -4.57 0.14 -23.43
C ASP A 29 -5.32 0.98 -22.40
N VAL A 30 -4.59 1.64 -21.51
CA VAL A 30 -5.16 2.18 -20.29
C VAL A 30 -4.79 3.64 -20.10
N THR A 31 -5.83 4.47 -20.01
CA THR A 31 -5.73 5.92 -19.75
C THR A 31 -6.51 6.40 -18.51
N SER A 32 -6.92 5.51 -17.60
CA SER A 32 -7.63 5.89 -16.37
C SER A 32 -7.23 5.05 -15.16
N GLY A 33 -7.29 5.62 -13.94
CA GLY A 33 -6.91 4.96 -12.69
C GLY A 33 -7.66 3.66 -12.37
N GLU A 34 -8.89 3.47 -12.87
CA GLU A 34 -9.63 2.20 -12.67
C GLU A 34 -8.97 1.02 -13.40
N LEU A 35 -8.38 1.29 -14.55
CA LEU A 35 -7.70 0.29 -15.35
C LEU A 35 -6.31 -0.05 -14.76
N GLU A 36 -5.66 0.92 -14.09
CA GLU A 36 -4.43 0.69 -13.34
C GLU A 36 -4.68 -0.29 -12.19
N LEU A 37 -5.75 -0.09 -11.41
CA LEU A 37 -6.16 -1.01 -10.33
C LEU A 37 -6.52 -2.41 -10.85
N ALA A 38 -7.15 -2.52 -12.02
CA ALA A 38 -7.40 -3.81 -12.67
C ALA A 38 -6.10 -4.52 -13.05
N GLY A 39 -5.07 -3.76 -13.47
CA GLY A 39 -3.73 -4.26 -13.74
C GLY A 39 -3.08 -4.85 -12.47
N TYR A 40 -3.12 -4.12 -11.36
CA TYR A 40 -2.63 -4.62 -10.05
C TYR A 40 -3.33 -5.89 -9.62
N LYS A 41 -4.66 -5.94 -9.71
CA LYS A 41 -5.43 -7.13 -9.38
C LYS A 41 -4.96 -8.34 -10.19
N SER A 42 -4.82 -8.18 -11.51
CA SER A 42 -4.36 -9.27 -12.40
C SER A 42 -2.95 -9.76 -12.05
N ILE A 43 -2.03 -8.84 -11.71
CA ILE A 43 -0.66 -9.20 -11.28
C ILE A 43 -0.72 -9.97 -9.96
N PHE A 44 -1.48 -9.51 -8.98
CA PHE A 44 -1.59 -10.15 -7.68
C PHE A 44 -2.20 -11.56 -7.76
N GLU A 45 -3.21 -11.75 -8.61
CA GLU A 45 -3.78 -13.07 -8.90
C GLU A 45 -2.72 -14.03 -9.45
N GLN A 46 -1.92 -13.60 -10.43
CA GLN A 46 -0.82 -14.40 -10.99
C GLN A 46 0.27 -14.72 -9.94
N MET A 47 0.61 -13.75 -9.07
CA MET A 47 1.59 -13.95 -8.01
C MET A 47 1.11 -14.96 -6.97
N VAL A 48 -0.16 -14.87 -6.57
CA VAL A 48 -0.81 -15.81 -5.65
C VAL A 48 -0.85 -17.20 -6.27
N ASP A 49 -1.26 -17.33 -7.52
CA ASP A 49 -1.32 -18.63 -8.21
C ASP A 49 0.06 -19.29 -8.31
N LYS A 50 1.12 -18.49 -8.51
CA LYS A 50 2.47 -19.02 -8.68
C LYS A 50 3.18 -19.33 -7.37
N PHE A 51 3.02 -18.50 -6.35
CA PHE A 51 3.80 -18.56 -5.11
C PHE A 51 2.97 -18.90 -3.87
N ASN A 52 1.64 -18.92 -4.00
CA ASN A 52 0.71 -19.19 -2.91
C ASN A 52 0.77 -18.18 -1.75
N PHE A 53 1.07 -16.91 -2.05
CA PHE A 53 1.01 -15.86 -1.03
C PHE A 53 -0.40 -15.77 -0.43
N GLU A 54 -0.48 -15.51 0.86
CA GLU A 54 -1.74 -15.23 1.54
C GLU A 54 -2.24 -13.84 1.17
N TYR A 55 -1.31 -12.86 1.12
CA TYR A 55 -1.59 -11.49 0.72
C TYR A 55 -0.54 -10.95 -0.24
N CYS A 56 -0.99 -10.21 -1.26
CA CYS A 56 -0.16 -9.31 -2.06
C CYS A 56 -0.57 -7.87 -1.78
N VAL A 57 0.40 -6.99 -1.52
CA VAL A 57 0.18 -5.61 -1.07
C VAL A 57 1.07 -4.66 -1.83
N SER A 58 0.52 -3.53 -2.29
CA SER A 58 1.29 -2.44 -2.91
C SER A 58 0.83 -1.08 -2.44
N SER A 59 1.78 -0.19 -2.15
CA SER A 59 1.48 1.23 -2.02
C SER A 59 1.39 1.88 -3.40
N LEU A 60 0.48 2.82 -3.55
CA LEU A 60 0.20 3.55 -4.79
C LEU A 60 0.47 5.03 -4.60
N ARG A 61 1.21 5.62 -5.53
CA ARG A 61 1.57 7.02 -5.48
C ARG A 61 1.16 7.73 -6.76
N VAL A 62 0.30 8.73 -6.62
CA VAL A 62 0.00 9.69 -7.69
C VAL A 62 0.83 10.95 -7.45
N SER A 63 1.83 11.20 -8.31
CA SER A 63 2.72 12.36 -8.16
C SER A 63 2.14 13.56 -8.90
N HIS A 64 1.64 14.55 -8.15
CA HIS A 64 1.15 15.81 -8.73
C HIS A 64 2.28 16.84 -8.88
N SER A 65 3.20 16.87 -7.90
CA SER A 65 4.41 17.71 -7.92
C SER A 65 5.49 17.14 -6.99
N ALA A 66 6.62 17.84 -6.87
CA ALA A 66 7.69 17.46 -5.94
C ALA A 66 7.23 17.46 -4.47
N SER A 67 6.22 18.25 -4.10
CA SER A 67 5.71 18.43 -2.74
C SER A 67 4.25 18.05 -2.55
N ASP A 68 3.62 17.42 -3.55
CA ASP A 68 2.21 17.07 -3.55
C ASP A 68 1.99 15.68 -4.16
N ASN A 69 1.49 14.75 -3.36
CA ASN A 69 1.20 13.39 -3.79
C ASN A 69 -0.18 12.94 -3.31
N GLY A 70 -0.89 12.21 -4.19
CA GLY A 70 -1.89 11.25 -3.78
C GLY A 70 -1.20 9.98 -3.23
N TRP A 71 -1.68 9.44 -2.12
CA TRP A 71 -1.13 8.27 -1.46
C TRP A 71 -2.23 7.30 -1.06
N SER A 72 -2.18 6.11 -1.60
CA SER A 72 -3.12 5.03 -1.33
C SER A 72 -2.40 3.68 -1.38
N ALA A 73 -3.13 2.59 -1.29
CA ALA A 73 -2.58 1.24 -1.45
C ALA A 73 -3.66 0.25 -1.90
N CYS A 74 -3.22 -0.90 -2.38
CA CYS A 74 -4.09 -2.02 -2.67
C CYS A 74 -3.58 -3.32 -2.05
N ILE A 75 -4.50 -4.24 -1.78
CA ILE A 75 -4.24 -5.58 -1.24
C ILE A 75 -5.14 -6.60 -1.92
N TYR A 76 -4.59 -7.78 -2.14
CA TYR A 76 -5.35 -8.94 -2.59
C TYR A 76 -5.21 -10.08 -1.57
N SER A 77 -6.32 -10.68 -1.20
CA SER A 77 -6.39 -11.85 -0.31
C SER A 77 -6.63 -13.11 -1.12
N ARG A 78 -5.74 -14.10 -1.00
CA ARG A 78 -5.87 -15.42 -1.62
C ARG A 78 -7.15 -16.14 -1.18
N ASP A 79 -7.43 -16.12 0.11
CA ASP A 79 -8.48 -16.96 0.70
C ASP A 79 -9.89 -16.45 0.37
N THR A 80 -10.07 -15.13 0.37
CA THR A 80 -11.35 -14.51 0.01
C THR A 80 -11.46 -14.16 -1.48
N LYS A 81 -10.34 -14.16 -2.21
CA LYS A 81 -10.23 -13.69 -3.60
C LYS A 81 -10.70 -12.23 -3.78
N GLU A 82 -10.58 -11.45 -2.72
CA GLU A 82 -10.95 -10.04 -2.73
C GLU A 82 -9.73 -9.17 -3.03
N PHE A 83 -9.93 -8.20 -3.92
CA PHE A 83 -9.05 -7.07 -4.12
C PHE A 83 -9.65 -5.85 -3.43
N TYR A 84 -8.86 -5.15 -2.63
CA TYR A 84 -9.29 -3.95 -1.93
C TYR A 84 -8.33 -2.80 -2.20
N HIS A 85 -8.87 -1.63 -2.48
CA HIS A 85 -8.16 -0.37 -2.61
C HIS A 85 -8.51 0.52 -1.41
N SER A 86 -7.49 1.07 -0.76
CA SER A 86 -7.65 1.91 0.42
C SER A 86 -8.21 3.29 0.09
N LYS A 87 -8.50 4.06 1.12
CA LYS A 87 -8.67 5.52 1.01
C LYS A 87 -7.42 6.15 0.39
N GLU A 88 -7.62 7.24 -0.32
CA GLU A 88 -6.54 8.07 -0.85
C GLU A 88 -6.34 9.28 0.06
N TYR A 89 -5.08 9.55 0.41
CA TYR A 89 -4.67 10.73 1.16
C TYR A 89 -3.96 11.71 0.23
N SER A 90 -4.39 12.98 0.24
CA SER A 90 -3.66 14.08 -0.37
C SER A 90 -2.63 14.60 0.64
N ILE A 91 -1.34 14.44 0.31
CA ILE A 91 -0.24 14.85 1.17
C ILE A 91 0.39 16.11 0.60
N HIS A 92 0.13 17.24 1.27
CA HIS A 92 0.65 18.56 0.89
C HIS A 92 0.82 19.47 2.11
N PRO A 93 2.01 20.08 2.34
CA PRO A 93 3.27 19.76 1.66
C PRO A 93 3.90 18.47 2.21
N ILE A 94 4.64 17.76 1.37
CA ILE A 94 5.49 16.67 1.81
C ILE A 94 6.73 17.27 2.48
N VAL A 95 7.00 16.86 3.73
CA VAL A 95 8.19 17.25 4.49
C VAL A 95 9.37 16.34 4.13
N ASP A 96 9.15 15.02 4.15
CA ASP A 96 10.17 14.04 3.78
C ASP A 96 9.53 12.74 3.28
N ARG A 97 10.11 12.16 2.23
CA ARG A 97 9.66 10.90 1.62
C ARG A 97 10.39 9.67 2.15
N VAL A 98 11.56 9.87 2.76
CA VAL A 98 12.38 8.77 3.27
C VAL A 98 11.63 8.03 4.37
N GLY A 99 11.64 6.70 4.33
CA GLY A 99 10.91 5.85 5.28
C GLY A 99 9.39 5.74 5.06
N GLY A 100 8.83 6.37 4.01
CA GLY A 100 7.40 6.26 3.70
C GLY A 100 6.98 4.82 3.38
N GLY A 101 7.75 4.11 2.55
CA GLY A 101 7.52 2.69 2.23
C GLY A 101 7.67 1.78 3.44
N ASP A 102 8.71 2.00 4.26
CA ASP A 102 8.94 1.22 5.49
C ASP A 102 7.83 1.44 6.51
N SER A 103 7.37 2.69 6.65
CA SER A 103 6.21 3.03 7.50
C SER A 103 4.92 2.39 7.01
N PHE A 104 4.72 2.29 5.70
CA PHE A 104 3.61 1.58 5.10
C PHE A 104 3.67 0.09 5.45
N ALA A 105 4.77 -0.57 5.12
CA ALA A 105 4.96 -1.99 5.37
C ALA A 105 4.85 -2.32 6.87
N GLY A 106 5.53 -1.56 7.72
CA GLY A 106 5.46 -1.71 9.18
C GLY A 106 4.05 -1.51 9.73
N GLY A 107 3.30 -0.55 9.19
CA GLY A 107 1.90 -0.31 9.56
C GLY A 107 0.98 -1.46 9.17
N VAL A 108 1.09 -1.99 7.95
CA VAL A 108 0.31 -3.16 7.49
C VAL A 108 0.61 -4.37 8.38
N ILE A 109 1.90 -4.67 8.63
CA ILE A 109 2.32 -5.78 9.48
C ILE A 109 1.78 -5.60 10.91
N CYS A 110 1.89 -4.40 11.48
CA CYS A 110 1.36 -4.09 12.81
C CYS A 110 -0.15 -4.35 12.87
N GLY A 111 -0.90 -3.89 11.87
CA GLY A 111 -2.35 -4.14 11.80
C GLY A 111 -2.69 -5.63 11.75
N MET A 112 -1.98 -6.41 10.94
CA MET A 112 -2.18 -7.86 10.84
C MET A 112 -1.85 -8.58 12.16
N VAL A 113 -0.73 -8.24 12.81
CA VAL A 113 -0.31 -8.82 14.10
C VAL A 113 -1.31 -8.48 15.21
N ASP A 114 -1.93 -7.31 15.18
CA ASP A 114 -3.01 -6.92 16.09
C ASP A 114 -4.35 -7.64 15.83
N GLY A 115 -4.43 -8.49 14.81
CA GLY A 115 -5.65 -9.23 14.47
C GLY A 115 -6.69 -8.41 13.69
N LYS A 116 -6.31 -7.28 13.11
CA LYS A 116 -7.19 -6.55 12.17
C LYS A 116 -7.42 -7.41 10.91
N ASN A 117 -8.59 -7.31 10.31
CA ASN A 117 -8.78 -7.88 8.99
C ASN A 117 -7.87 -7.18 7.97
N PHE A 118 -7.66 -7.79 6.81
CA PHE A 118 -6.68 -7.31 5.84
C PHE A 118 -6.99 -5.91 5.28
N LYS A 119 -8.27 -5.51 5.23
CA LYS A 119 -8.68 -4.17 4.79
C LYS A 119 -8.31 -3.12 5.83
N ASP A 120 -8.62 -3.37 7.10
CA ASP A 120 -8.29 -2.47 8.21
C ASP A 120 -6.78 -2.41 8.45
N ALA A 121 -6.04 -3.50 8.23
CA ALA A 121 -4.59 -3.51 8.28
C ALA A 121 -3.99 -2.65 7.16
N LEU A 122 -4.55 -2.70 5.94
CA LEU A 122 -4.13 -1.84 4.83
C LEU A 122 -4.37 -0.36 5.16
N GLU A 123 -5.59 0.00 5.62
CA GLU A 123 -5.92 1.38 6.00
C GLU A 123 -4.98 1.92 7.07
N PHE A 124 -4.64 1.09 8.07
CA PHE A 124 -3.68 1.45 9.10
C PHE A 124 -2.29 1.72 8.51
N GLY A 125 -1.82 0.88 7.60
CA GLY A 125 -0.52 1.05 6.93
C GLY A 125 -0.45 2.32 6.08
N VAL A 126 -1.50 2.59 5.30
CA VAL A 126 -1.59 3.80 4.47
C VAL A 126 -1.60 5.07 5.32
N ALA A 127 -2.38 5.07 6.41
CA ALA A 127 -2.44 6.20 7.34
C ALA A 127 -1.08 6.43 8.05
N ALA A 128 -0.41 5.38 8.50
CA ALA A 128 0.92 5.47 9.11
C ALA A 128 1.94 6.08 8.15
N SER A 129 1.91 5.66 6.89
CA SER A 129 2.78 6.19 5.84
C SER A 129 2.43 7.63 5.47
N ALA A 130 1.16 7.98 5.36
CA ALA A 130 0.73 9.36 5.08
C ALA A 130 1.24 10.32 6.17
N LEU A 131 1.13 9.96 7.44
CA LEU A 131 1.68 10.73 8.56
C LEU A 131 3.20 10.83 8.50
N LYS A 132 3.91 9.75 8.10
CA LYS A 132 5.37 9.77 7.95
C LYS A 132 5.83 10.84 6.98
N HIS A 133 5.14 11.07 5.89
CA HIS A 133 5.48 12.11 4.92
C HIS A 133 5.45 13.54 5.50
N THR A 134 4.87 13.74 6.68
CA THR A 134 4.83 15.02 7.40
C THR A 134 5.92 15.18 8.45
N ILE A 135 6.86 14.22 8.56
CA ILE A 135 7.92 14.16 9.55
C ILE A 135 9.26 14.12 8.85
N PRO A 136 10.26 14.95 9.25
CA PRO A 136 11.60 14.88 8.70
C PRO A 136 12.34 13.62 9.17
N GLY A 137 13.26 13.13 8.33
CA GLY A 137 14.09 11.96 8.60
C GLY A 137 13.37 10.65 8.34
N ASP A 138 14.06 9.54 8.55
CA ASP A 138 13.63 8.20 8.16
C ASP A 138 12.59 7.58 9.13
N PHE A 139 12.74 7.86 10.43
CA PHE A 139 11.90 7.24 11.44
C PHE A 139 10.47 7.78 11.47
N ASN A 140 9.50 6.88 11.57
CA ASN A 140 8.12 7.26 11.83
C ASN A 140 7.92 7.50 13.33
N LEU A 141 7.72 8.76 13.72
CA LEU A 141 7.56 9.20 15.10
C LEU A 141 6.09 9.38 15.51
N VAL A 142 5.15 8.82 14.75
CA VAL A 142 3.72 8.91 15.07
C VAL A 142 3.31 7.86 16.09
N SER A 143 2.35 8.20 16.93
CA SER A 143 1.72 7.26 17.84
C SER A 143 0.66 6.42 17.13
N ARG A 144 0.39 5.23 17.67
CA ARG A 144 -0.73 4.39 17.21
C ARG A 144 -2.06 5.17 17.16
N LYS A 145 -2.34 6.00 18.19
CA LYS A 145 -3.57 6.78 18.27
C LYS A 145 -3.72 7.77 17.11
N GLU A 146 -2.63 8.42 16.70
CA GLU A 146 -2.65 9.33 15.55
C GLU A 146 -2.98 8.57 14.27
N VAL A 147 -2.37 7.39 14.07
CA VAL A 147 -2.64 6.53 12.92
C VAL A 147 -4.10 6.06 12.91
N GLU A 148 -4.62 5.58 14.04
CA GLU A 148 -6.02 5.13 14.16
C GLU A 148 -7.01 6.27 13.94
N THR A 149 -6.70 7.47 14.43
CA THR A 149 -7.52 8.66 14.20
C THR A 149 -7.59 9.02 12.72
N LEU A 150 -6.46 8.99 12.02
CA LEU A 150 -6.44 9.28 10.59
C LEU A 150 -7.13 8.17 9.77
N ALA A 151 -6.87 6.90 10.08
CA ALA A 151 -7.48 5.76 9.40
C ALA A 151 -9.00 5.72 9.59
N GLY A 152 -9.49 6.06 10.78
CA GLY A 152 -10.92 6.12 11.14
C GLY A 152 -11.62 7.43 10.76
N GLY A 153 -10.89 8.47 10.36
CA GLY A 153 -11.43 9.78 10.01
C GLY A 153 -12.29 9.77 8.75
N ASP A 154 -13.05 10.85 8.57
CA ASP A 154 -13.84 11.03 7.35
C ASP A 154 -12.95 11.11 6.11
N ALA A 155 -13.53 10.79 4.94
CA ALA A 155 -12.84 10.76 3.65
C ALA A 155 -12.36 12.13 3.13
N SER A 156 -12.22 13.16 3.99
CA SER A 156 -11.72 14.48 3.59
C SER A 156 -10.22 14.45 3.21
N GLY A 157 -9.52 13.35 3.51
CA GLY A 157 -8.14 13.11 3.08
C GLY A 157 -7.11 14.11 3.63
N ARG A 158 -7.51 15.04 4.49
CA ARG A 158 -6.58 16.00 5.09
C ARG A 158 -5.91 15.40 6.31
N VAL A 159 -4.59 15.31 6.26
CA VAL A 159 -3.76 14.98 7.41
C VAL A 159 -3.84 16.15 8.40
N GLN A 160 -4.66 16.03 9.44
CA GLN A 160 -4.67 16.95 10.58
C GLN A 160 -3.84 16.35 11.71
N ARG A 161 -2.94 17.17 12.26
CA ARG A 161 -2.20 16.90 13.49
C ARG A 161 -2.90 17.51 14.68
#